data_6c630d5c44e751092308f807379f6ca4
#
_entry.id   6c630d5c44e751092308f807379f6ca4
#
_cell.length_a   1.000
_cell.length_b   1.000
_cell.length_c   1.000
_cell.angle_alpha   90.00
_cell.angle_beta   90.00
_cell.angle_gamma   90.00
#
_symmetry.space_group_name_H-M   'P 1'
#
loop_
_entity.id
_entity.type
_entity.pdbx_description
1 polymer ?
#
loop_
_entity_poly.entity_id
_entity_poly.type
_entity_poly.pdbx_seq_one_letter_code
_entity_poly.pdbx_strand_id
1 'polypeptide(L)'
;MSELQVRHIASMLKKSYSDKIDVSDCLTTKIEDKEALLLTRAYAAYSLQVIAGVSEDVAANSITDGSNDNGIDAVLFDRITKILWLVQSKWKRKGTGEPESGDTLKFCSGIRKIIENDFDSFNNKIKMKQDDIEDALNDYTVKIHLILAYTGDDKLSTHNSDAINRLLKDINEDSEELISFETFTCLLYTSPSPRDRT
;
A
#
# COMPACT_ATOMS: atom_id res chain seq x y z
N MET A 1 16.74 -3.59 -7.58
CA MET A 1 16.25 -4.99 -7.81
C MET A 1 16.54 -5.40 -9.24
N SER A 2 16.97 -6.64 -9.50
CA SER A 2 17.22 -7.08 -10.89
C SER A 2 15.89 -7.36 -11.61
N GLU A 3 15.89 -7.21 -12.95
CA GLU A 3 14.71 -7.52 -13.78
C GLU A 3 14.26 -8.99 -13.64
N LEU A 4 15.21 -9.91 -13.42
CA LEU A 4 14.90 -11.31 -13.17
C LEU A 4 14.13 -11.50 -11.85
N GLN A 5 14.52 -10.79 -10.79
CA GLN A 5 13.80 -10.82 -9.50
C GLN A 5 12.38 -10.28 -9.66
N VAL A 6 12.20 -9.16 -10.38
CA VAL A 6 10.86 -8.59 -10.66
C VAL A 6 9.99 -9.60 -11.41
N ARG A 7 10.52 -10.33 -12.39
CA ARG A 7 9.79 -11.38 -13.11
C ARG A 7 9.38 -12.54 -12.19
N HIS A 8 10.24 -12.96 -11.27
CA HIS A 8 9.91 -14.01 -10.29
C HIS A 8 8.78 -13.55 -9.37
N ILE A 9 8.86 -12.31 -8.85
CA ILE A 9 7.81 -11.72 -8.03
C ILE A 9 6.49 -11.63 -8.83
N ALA A 10 6.54 -11.15 -10.08
CA ALA A 10 5.35 -11.11 -10.95
C ALA A 10 4.70 -12.48 -11.12
N SER A 11 5.50 -13.53 -11.33
CA SER A 11 5.00 -14.91 -11.45
C SER A 11 4.33 -15.38 -10.16
N MET A 12 4.93 -15.12 -9.01
CA MET A 12 4.38 -15.45 -7.69
C MET A 12 3.07 -14.70 -7.44
N LEU A 13 3.04 -13.38 -7.65
CA LEU A 13 1.85 -12.55 -7.47
C LEU A 13 0.69 -13.01 -8.36
N LYS A 14 0.95 -13.33 -9.63
CA LYS A 14 -0.07 -13.87 -10.52
C LYS A 14 -0.62 -15.19 -10.00
N LYS A 15 0.22 -16.09 -9.52
CA LYS A 15 -0.21 -17.38 -8.98
C LYS A 15 -1.11 -17.22 -7.75
N SER A 16 -0.79 -16.29 -6.86
CA SER A 16 -1.52 -16.08 -5.60
C SER A 16 -2.78 -15.23 -5.75
N TYR A 17 -2.80 -14.27 -6.71
CA TYR A 17 -3.80 -13.21 -6.69
C TYR A 17 -4.63 -13.06 -7.96
N SER A 18 -4.33 -13.77 -9.08
CA SER A 18 -5.07 -13.57 -10.34
C SER A 18 -6.57 -13.84 -10.25
N ASP A 19 -6.96 -14.79 -9.42
CA ASP A 19 -8.36 -15.21 -9.21
C ASP A 19 -9.06 -14.41 -8.10
N LYS A 20 -8.30 -13.59 -7.35
CA LYS A 20 -8.77 -12.88 -6.16
C LYS A 20 -8.93 -11.38 -6.38
N ILE A 21 -8.16 -10.82 -7.31
CA ILE A 21 -8.13 -9.38 -7.59
C ILE A 21 -8.88 -9.06 -8.86
N ASP A 22 -9.92 -8.24 -8.73
CA ASP A 22 -10.67 -7.72 -9.87
C ASP A 22 -9.88 -6.65 -10.62
N VAL A 23 -9.83 -6.79 -11.95
CA VAL A 23 -9.25 -5.82 -12.89
C VAL A 23 -10.25 -5.45 -14.00
N SER A 24 -11.54 -5.71 -13.78
CA SER A 24 -12.61 -5.43 -14.77
C SER A 24 -12.82 -3.94 -15.02
N ASP A 25 -12.44 -3.10 -14.08
CA ASP A 25 -12.45 -1.63 -14.17
C ASP A 25 -11.32 -1.06 -15.05
N CYS A 26 -10.43 -1.90 -15.57
CA CYS A 26 -9.40 -1.51 -16.53
C CYS A 26 -10.05 -1.27 -17.90
N LEU A 27 -10.17 -0.01 -18.29
CA LEU A 27 -10.83 0.38 -19.54
C LEU A 27 -10.03 0.06 -20.81
N THR A 28 -8.75 -0.30 -20.68
CA THR A 28 -7.90 -0.65 -21.83
C THR A 28 -8.17 -2.05 -22.32
N THR A 29 -8.06 -2.23 -23.64
CA THR A 29 -8.09 -3.55 -24.28
C THR A 29 -6.71 -4.22 -24.33
N LYS A 30 -5.65 -3.48 -23.98
CA LYS A 30 -4.28 -3.99 -24.01
C LYS A 30 -4.03 -4.94 -22.84
N ILE A 31 -3.60 -6.15 -23.15
CA ILE A 31 -3.28 -7.18 -22.15
C ILE A 31 -2.19 -6.70 -21.20
N GLU A 32 -1.19 -5.97 -21.71
CA GLU A 32 -0.07 -5.45 -20.93
C GLU A 32 -0.48 -4.46 -19.84
N ASP A 33 -1.50 -3.63 -20.11
CA ASP A 33 -2.00 -2.66 -19.16
C ASP A 33 -2.81 -3.34 -18.04
N LYS A 34 -3.63 -4.34 -18.42
CA LYS A 34 -4.38 -5.17 -17.47
C LYS A 34 -3.43 -5.95 -16.55
N GLU A 35 -2.36 -6.49 -17.12
CA GLU A 35 -1.33 -7.18 -16.35
C GLU A 35 -0.61 -6.22 -15.39
N ALA A 36 -0.28 -5.02 -15.84
CA ALA A 36 0.36 -4.01 -14.99
C ALA A 36 -0.55 -3.60 -13.83
N LEU A 37 -1.85 -3.41 -14.09
CA LEU A 37 -2.84 -3.12 -13.06
C LEU A 37 -2.96 -4.27 -12.05
N LEU A 38 -3.09 -5.51 -12.53
CA LEU A 38 -3.11 -6.69 -11.68
C LEU A 38 -1.88 -6.75 -10.77
N LEU A 39 -0.68 -6.56 -11.34
CA LEU A 39 0.57 -6.62 -10.58
C LEU A 39 0.68 -5.49 -9.54
N THR A 40 0.20 -4.28 -9.86
CA THR A 40 0.16 -3.17 -8.89
C THR A 40 -0.74 -3.52 -7.70
N ARG A 41 -1.98 -3.96 -7.97
CA ARG A 41 -2.94 -4.37 -6.94
C ARG A 41 -2.45 -5.58 -6.15
N ALA A 42 -1.93 -6.59 -6.83
CA ALA A 42 -1.39 -7.78 -6.18
C ALA A 42 -0.17 -7.46 -5.29
N TYR A 43 0.63 -6.46 -5.66
CA TYR A 43 1.76 -6.04 -4.86
C TYR A 43 1.34 -5.27 -3.61
N ALA A 44 0.27 -4.46 -3.70
CA ALA A 44 -0.36 -3.85 -2.52
C ALA A 44 -0.92 -4.93 -1.56
N ALA A 45 -1.65 -5.91 -2.09
CA ALA A 45 -2.15 -7.04 -1.30
C ALA A 45 -1.02 -7.84 -0.65
N TYR A 46 0.02 -8.16 -1.41
CA TYR A 46 1.18 -8.90 -0.90
C TYR A 46 1.93 -8.14 0.20
N SER A 47 2.06 -6.82 0.10
CA SER A 47 2.66 -6.02 1.18
C SER A 47 1.85 -6.11 2.48
N LEU A 48 0.52 -6.06 2.41
CA LEU A 48 -0.36 -6.29 3.55
C LEU A 48 -0.23 -7.71 4.10
N GLN A 49 -0.23 -8.73 3.23
CA GLN A 49 -0.06 -10.12 3.66
C GLN A 49 1.23 -10.31 4.47
N VAL A 50 2.34 -9.71 4.01
CA VAL A 50 3.65 -9.89 4.65
C VAL A 50 3.78 -9.06 5.92
N ILE A 51 3.39 -7.79 5.89
CA ILE A 51 3.61 -6.85 7.00
C ILE A 51 2.54 -7.01 8.08
N ALA A 52 1.26 -7.05 7.69
CA ALA A 52 0.15 -7.20 8.64
C ALA A 52 -0.09 -8.66 9.05
N GLY A 53 0.55 -9.63 8.36
CA GLY A 53 0.40 -11.06 8.70
C GLY A 53 -0.98 -11.64 8.38
N VAL A 54 -1.73 -11.04 7.46
CA VAL A 54 -3.08 -11.46 7.09
C VAL A 54 -3.09 -12.49 5.97
N SER A 55 -4.22 -13.17 5.76
CA SER A 55 -4.36 -14.13 4.67
C SER A 55 -4.39 -13.43 3.30
N GLU A 56 -4.08 -14.19 2.23
CA GLU A 56 -4.19 -13.69 0.85
C GLU A 56 -5.58 -13.14 0.53
N ASP A 57 -6.64 -13.78 1.02
CA ASP A 57 -8.02 -13.36 0.77
C ASP A 57 -8.36 -12.04 1.48
N VAL A 58 -7.93 -11.86 2.74
CA VAL A 58 -8.08 -10.59 3.46
C VAL A 58 -7.31 -9.49 2.76
N ALA A 59 -6.07 -9.75 2.36
CA ALA A 59 -5.24 -8.78 1.65
C ALA A 59 -5.84 -8.39 0.29
N ALA A 60 -6.33 -9.36 -0.50
CA ALA A 60 -6.98 -9.09 -1.78
C ALA A 60 -8.27 -8.27 -1.63
N ASN A 61 -9.09 -8.57 -0.61
CA ASN A 61 -10.32 -7.83 -0.30
C ASN A 61 -10.06 -6.41 0.24
N SER A 62 -8.81 -6.08 0.55
CA SER A 62 -8.41 -4.75 1.03
C SER A 62 -8.10 -3.77 -0.09
N ILE A 63 -8.08 -4.22 -1.36
CA ILE A 63 -7.73 -3.39 -2.51
C ILE A 63 -8.79 -2.34 -2.80
N THR A 64 -8.34 -1.09 -2.86
CA THR A 64 -9.15 0.10 -3.14
C THR A 64 -8.70 0.87 -4.37
N ASP A 65 -7.60 0.42 -5.01
CA ASP A 65 -7.01 1.04 -6.21
C ASP A 65 -8.05 1.24 -7.33
N GLY A 66 -8.00 2.40 -7.95
CA GLY A 66 -8.85 2.81 -9.04
C GLY A 66 -8.84 4.32 -9.26
N SER A 67 -9.69 4.81 -10.16
CA SER A 67 -9.85 6.26 -10.33
C SER A 67 -10.32 6.88 -9.02
N ASN A 68 -9.77 8.04 -8.63
CA ASN A 68 -10.10 8.76 -7.39
C ASN A 68 -9.81 7.98 -6.08
N ASP A 69 -8.82 7.09 -6.09
CA ASP A 69 -8.28 6.47 -4.88
C ASP A 69 -7.45 7.43 -3.99
N ASN A 70 -7.12 8.61 -4.53
CA ASN A 70 -6.23 9.60 -3.90
C ASN A 70 -4.88 9.01 -3.46
N GLY A 71 -4.38 8.00 -4.19
CA GLY A 71 -3.11 7.32 -3.93
C GLY A 71 -3.19 6.26 -2.83
N ILE A 72 -4.38 5.83 -2.44
CA ILE A 72 -4.58 4.77 -1.45
C ILE A 72 -5.07 3.53 -2.18
N ASP A 73 -4.16 2.60 -2.43
CA ASP A 73 -4.38 1.41 -3.24
C ASP A 73 -4.94 0.22 -2.43
N ALA A 74 -4.76 0.24 -1.10
CA ALA A 74 -5.41 -0.71 -0.20
C ALA A 74 -5.69 -0.10 1.17
N VAL A 75 -6.79 -0.53 1.80
CA VAL A 75 -7.20 -0.16 3.16
C VAL A 75 -7.62 -1.40 3.92
N LEU A 76 -7.05 -1.59 5.11
CA LEU A 76 -7.41 -2.67 6.03
C LEU A 76 -7.44 -2.15 7.46
N PHE A 77 -8.56 -2.29 8.14
CA PHE A 77 -8.62 -2.14 9.59
C PHE A 77 -8.57 -3.52 10.26
N ASP A 78 -7.45 -3.83 10.89
CA ASP A 78 -7.33 -5.03 11.72
C ASP A 78 -7.82 -4.72 13.13
N ARG A 79 -9.03 -5.17 13.43
CA ARG A 79 -9.70 -4.96 14.74
C ARG A 79 -9.02 -5.71 15.88
N ILE A 80 -8.23 -6.74 15.58
CA ILE A 80 -7.52 -7.54 16.60
C ILE A 80 -6.25 -6.82 17.04
N THR A 81 -5.42 -6.41 16.09
CA THR A 81 -4.17 -5.69 16.37
C THR A 81 -4.37 -4.20 16.61
N LYS A 82 -5.59 -3.68 16.33
CA LYS A 82 -5.91 -2.25 16.43
C LYS A 82 -5.03 -1.39 15.52
N ILE A 83 -4.86 -1.83 14.27
CA ILE A 83 -4.07 -1.10 13.26
C ILE A 83 -4.92 -0.83 12.02
N LEU A 84 -4.97 0.43 11.61
CA LEU A 84 -5.48 0.85 10.31
C LEU A 84 -4.31 0.91 9.33
N TRP A 85 -4.31 0.01 8.35
CA TRP A 85 -3.30 -0.07 7.30
C TRP A 85 -3.73 0.71 6.07
N LEU A 86 -2.88 1.63 5.60
CA LEU A 86 -3.08 2.39 4.36
C LEU A 86 -1.89 2.16 3.45
N VAL A 87 -2.14 1.67 2.25
CA VAL A 87 -1.09 1.23 1.31
C VAL A 87 -1.15 2.02 0.02
N GLN A 88 0.01 2.47 -0.45
CA GLN A 88 0.24 2.84 -1.85
C GLN A 88 1.20 1.84 -2.49
N SER A 89 0.94 1.44 -3.74
CA SER A 89 1.73 0.47 -4.48
C SER A 89 2.18 0.99 -5.84
N LYS A 90 3.43 0.74 -6.20
CA LYS A 90 4.00 1.10 -7.52
C LYS A 90 4.77 -0.07 -8.10
N TRP A 91 4.18 -0.69 -9.14
CA TRP A 91 4.83 -1.75 -9.88
C TRP A 91 5.78 -1.18 -10.94
N LYS A 92 7.09 -1.36 -10.74
CA LYS A 92 8.13 -0.96 -11.69
C LYS A 92 8.73 -2.17 -12.39
N ARG A 93 8.43 -2.37 -13.67
CA ARG A 93 8.86 -3.55 -14.47
C ARG A 93 10.38 -3.75 -14.50
N LYS A 94 11.16 -2.67 -14.47
CA LYS A 94 12.62 -2.72 -14.50
C LYS A 94 13.25 -3.01 -13.13
N GLY A 95 12.49 -2.91 -12.06
CA GLY A 95 12.97 -3.10 -10.70
C GLY A 95 13.93 -2.02 -10.20
N THR A 96 13.91 -0.83 -10.80
CA THR A 96 14.79 0.29 -10.46
C THR A 96 13.98 1.57 -10.23
N GLY A 97 14.56 2.50 -9.49
CA GLY A 97 13.97 3.78 -9.16
C GLY A 97 12.99 3.72 -7.98
N GLU A 98 12.54 4.89 -7.58
CA GLU A 98 11.56 5.12 -6.52
C GLU A 98 10.20 5.56 -7.09
N PRO A 99 9.11 5.63 -6.29
CA PRO A 99 7.86 6.27 -6.69
C PRO A 99 8.07 7.72 -7.11
N GLU A 100 7.29 8.19 -8.05
CA GLU A 100 7.35 9.60 -8.46
C GLU A 100 6.87 10.51 -7.32
N SER A 101 7.44 11.71 -7.22
CA SER A 101 7.10 12.65 -6.16
C SER A 101 5.61 13.03 -6.16
N GLY A 102 4.99 13.11 -7.34
CA GLY A 102 3.55 13.32 -7.46
C GLY A 102 2.72 12.20 -6.83
N ASP A 103 3.16 10.96 -6.96
CA ASP A 103 2.49 9.80 -6.34
C ASP A 103 2.57 9.88 -4.81
N THR A 104 3.76 10.14 -4.27
CA THR A 104 3.97 10.28 -2.83
C THR A 104 3.15 11.43 -2.24
N LEU A 105 3.11 12.58 -2.91
CA LEU A 105 2.29 13.72 -2.49
C LEU A 105 0.79 13.41 -2.55
N LYS A 106 0.33 12.68 -3.59
CA LYS A 106 -1.04 12.23 -3.72
C LYS A 106 -1.42 11.31 -2.54
N PHE A 107 -0.55 10.38 -2.17
CA PHE A 107 -0.73 9.50 -1.02
C PHE A 107 -0.84 10.29 0.29
N CYS A 108 0.10 11.20 0.55
CA CYS A 108 0.04 12.05 1.74
C CYS A 108 -1.26 12.88 1.80
N SER A 109 -1.72 13.40 0.66
CA SER A 109 -2.99 14.14 0.58
C SER A 109 -4.19 13.23 0.85
N GLY A 110 -4.19 12.01 0.31
CA GLY A 110 -5.25 11.02 0.56
C GLY A 110 -5.35 10.64 2.04
N ILE A 111 -4.19 10.45 2.70
CA ILE A 111 -4.13 10.15 4.14
C ILE A 111 -4.74 11.28 4.97
N ARG A 112 -4.40 12.56 4.66
CA ARG A 112 -5.02 13.71 5.35
C ARG A 112 -6.54 13.71 5.22
N LYS A 113 -7.07 13.46 4.02
CA LYS A 113 -8.52 13.36 3.80
C LYS A 113 -9.16 12.24 4.61
N ILE A 114 -8.54 11.07 4.69
CA ILE A 114 -9.01 9.97 5.56
C ILE A 114 -9.09 10.44 7.01
N ILE A 115 -8.04 11.05 7.54
CA ILE A 115 -7.98 11.52 8.94
C ILE A 115 -9.00 12.63 9.20
N GLU A 116 -9.27 13.48 8.21
CA GLU A 116 -10.26 14.58 8.26
C GLU A 116 -11.70 14.09 8.01
N ASN A 117 -11.91 12.78 7.79
CA ASN A 117 -13.22 12.20 7.40
C ASN A 117 -13.80 12.80 6.11
N ASP A 118 -12.96 13.31 5.19
CA ASP A 118 -13.37 13.82 3.88
C ASP A 118 -13.38 12.69 2.84
N PHE A 119 -14.50 11.96 2.76
CA PHE A 119 -14.68 10.85 1.81
C PHE A 119 -15.30 11.26 0.47
N ASP A 120 -15.75 12.50 0.29
CA ASP A 120 -16.50 12.92 -0.89
C ASP A 120 -15.73 12.71 -2.19
N SER A 121 -14.43 12.97 -2.17
CA SER A 121 -13.55 12.87 -3.33
C SER A 121 -13.01 11.45 -3.61
N PHE A 122 -13.35 10.46 -2.78
CA PHE A 122 -12.88 9.10 -2.94
C PHE A 122 -13.78 8.24 -3.84
N ASN A 123 -13.18 7.16 -4.37
CA ASN A 123 -13.92 6.16 -5.15
C ASN A 123 -14.84 5.30 -4.26
N ASN A 124 -15.71 4.54 -4.92
CA ASN A 124 -16.66 3.69 -4.20
C ASN A 124 -15.99 2.59 -3.37
N LYS A 125 -14.81 2.09 -3.77
CA LYS A 125 -14.09 1.03 -3.02
C LYS A 125 -13.64 1.53 -1.65
N ILE A 126 -13.14 2.76 -1.56
CA ILE A 126 -12.79 3.39 -0.28
C ILE A 126 -14.05 3.73 0.52
N LYS A 127 -15.11 4.26 -0.14
CA LYS A 127 -16.39 4.56 0.53
C LYS A 127 -17.03 3.31 1.13
N MET A 128 -16.89 2.13 0.53
CA MET A 128 -17.36 0.87 1.11
C MET A 128 -16.61 0.45 2.38
N LYS A 129 -15.45 1.04 2.65
CA LYS A 129 -14.67 0.82 3.88
C LYS A 129 -14.77 1.99 4.86
N GLN A 130 -15.63 2.97 4.57
CA GLN A 130 -15.77 4.18 5.38
C GLN A 130 -16.11 3.85 6.84
N ASP A 131 -17.07 2.97 7.07
CA ASP A 131 -17.46 2.58 8.44
C ASP A 131 -16.29 1.97 9.22
N ASP A 132 -15.48 1.10 8.59
CA ASP A 132 -14.29 0.51 9.21
C ASP A 132 -13.23 1.57 9.50
N ILE A 133 -13.07 2.56 8.61
CA ILE A 133 -12.11 3.66 8.79
C ILE A 133 -12.59 4.57 9.93
N GLU A 134 -13.86 4.96 9.94
CA GLU A 134 -14.45 5.79 11.00
C GLU A 134 -14.37 5.10 12.36
N ASP A 135 -14.66 3.81 12.44
CA ASP A 135 -14.47 3.01 13.66
C ASP A 135 -13.01 3.05 14.14
N ALA A 136 -12.05 2.92 13.22
CA ALA A 136 -10.64 3.00 13.55
C ALA A 136 -10.23 4.38 14.06
N LEU A 137 -10.68 5.45 13.41
CA LEU A 137 -10.33 6.83 13.79
C LEU A 137 -11.00 7.28 15.11
N ASN A 138 -12.13 6.69 15.47
CA ASN A 138 -12.83 6.98 16.73
C ASN A 138 -12.31 6.16 17.93
N ASP A 139 -11.44 5.20 17.71
CA ASP A 139 -10.81 4.39 18.78
C ASP A 139 -9.39 4.89 19.07
N TYR A 140 -9.22 5.55 20.19
CA TYR A 140 -7.92 6.13 20.64
C TYR A 140 -6.79 5.10 20.82
N THR A 141 -7.12 3.81 20.84
CA THR A 141 -6.11 2.73 20.93
C THR A 141 -5.59 2.28 19.56
N VAL A 142 -6.24 2.71 18.47
CA VAL A 142 -5.85 2.35 17.11
C VAL A 142 -4.62 3.15 16.69
N LYS A 143 -3.69 2.47 16.01
CA LYS A 143 -2.56 3.07 15.32
C LYS A 143 -2.79 3.02 13.82
N ILE A 144 -2.27 4.00 13.11
CA ILE A 144 -2.30 4.03 11.64
C ILE A 144 -0.93 3.63 11.12
N HIS A 145 -0.88 2.66 10.21
CA HIS A 145 0.37 2.23 9.60
C HIS A 145 0.35 2.44 8.09
N LEU A 146 1.29 3.24 7.60
CA LEU A 146 1.42 3.57 6.18
C LEU A 146 2.45 2.67 5.53
N ILE A 147 2.10 2.10 4.37
CA ILE A 147 2.99 1.29 3.57
C ILE A 147 3.14 1.91 2.18
N LEU A 148 4.37 2.20 1.77
CA LEU A 148 4.70 2.53 0.40
C LEU A 148 5.42 1.34 -0.24
N ALA A 149 4.65 0.54 -0.98
CA ALA A 149 5.13 -0.68 -1.63
C ALA A 149 5.60 -0.38 -3.07
N TYR A 150 6.85 -0.71 -3.41
CA TYR A 150 7.33 -0.55 -4.79
C TYR A 150 8.42 -1.55 -5.17
N THR A 151 8.44 -1.95 -6.43
CA THR A 151 9.43 -2.91 -6.97
C THR A 151 10.71 -2.21 -7.44
N GLY A 152 11.11 -1.13 -6.79
CA GLY A 152 12.37 -0.44 -7.01
C GLY A 152 13.48 -0.93 -6.09
N ASP A 153 14.66 -0.37 -6.25
CA ASP A 153 15.85 -0.65 -5.44
C ASP A 153 16.44 0.61 -4.80
N ASP A 154 15.98 1.77 -5.21
CA ASP A 154 16.44 3.04 -4.69
C ASP A 154 15.74 3.37 -3.36
N LYS A 155 16.49 3.96 -2.45
CA LYS A 155 15.91 4.60 -1.27
C LYS A 155 15.10 5.80 -1.72
N LEU A 156 14.09 6.15 -0.94
CA LEU A 156 13.32 7.37 -1.20
C LEU A 156 14.26 8.58 -1.22
N SER A 157 14.07 9.44 -2.23
CA SER A 157 14.75 10.72 -2.32
C SER A 157 14.42 11.60 -1.10
N THR A 158 15.25 12.59 -0.87
CA THR A 158 15.00 13.59 0.18
C THR A 158 13.62 14.21 0.02
N HIS A 159 13.20 14.52 -1.21
CA HIS A 159 11.90 15.13 -1.48
C HIS A 159 10.72 14.24 -1.07
N ASN A 160 10.75 12.95 -1.44
CA ASN A 160 9.72 11.99 -1.05
C ASN A 160 9.74 11.71 0.46
N SER A 161 10.93 11.56 1.05
CA SER A 161 11.10 11.38 2.49
C SER A 161 10.61 12.58 3.28
N ASP A 162 10.90 13.80 2.84
CA ASP A 162 10.46 15.03 3.50
C ASP A 162 8.94 15.19 3.46
N ALA A 163 8.29 14.82 2.34
CA ALA A 163 6.83 14.87 2.24
C ALA A 163 6.17 13.94 3.28
N ILE A 164 6.67 12.71 3.41
CA ILE A 164 6.19 11.74 4.39
C ILE A 164 6.51 12.21 5.82
N ASN A 165 7.74 12.64 6.08
CA ASN A 165 8.15 13.10 7.42
C ASN A 165 7.34 14.31 7.90
N ARG A 166 6.95 15.22 7.00
CA ARG A 166 6.03 16.33 7.33
C ARG A 166 4.65 15.79 7.71
N LEU A 167 4.10 14.85 6.92
CA LEU A 167 2.82 14.23 7.25
C LEU A 167 2.86 13.58 8.64
N LEU A 168 3.88 12.75 8.91
CA LEU A 168 4.03 12.07 10.21
C LEU A 168 4.17 13.07 11.36
N LYS A 169 4.96 14.12 11.16
CA LYS A 169 5.15 15.16 12.19
C LYS A 169 3.86 15.93 12.48
N ASP A 170 3.09 16.27 11.43
CA ASP A 170 1.86 17.03 11.58
C ASP A 170 0.77 16.25 12.31
N ILE A 171 0.78 14.89 12.19
CA ILE A 171 -0.22 14.02 12.83
C ILE A 171 0.21 13.53 14.20
N ASN A 172 1.51 13.26 14.41
CA ASN A 172 2.07 12.77 15.67
C ASN A 172 2.37 13.92 16.66
N GLU A 173 1.63 15.03 16.63
CA GLU A 173 1.85 16.13 17.55
C GLU A 173 1.84 15.65 19.03
N ASP A 174 2.96 15.92 19.70
CA ASP A 174 3.13 16.05 21.16
C ASP A 174 3.24 14.83 22.08
N SER A 175 3.05 13.57 21.75
CA SER A 175 3.45 12.54 22.73
C SER A 175 3.32 11.07 22.33
N GLU A 176 2.43 10.69 21.46
CA GLU A 176 2.25 9.28 21.08
C GLU A 176 2.32 9.10 19.57
N GLU A 177 3.10 8.12 19.12
CA GLU A 177 3.16 7.71 17.72
C GLU A 177 1.81 7.13 17.30
N LEU A 178 0.90 7.99 16.81
CA LEU A 178 -0.40 7.59 16.27
C LEU A 178 -0.23 6.97 14.89
N ILE A 179 0.66 7.53 14.06
CA ILE A 179 0.89 7.13 12.69
C ILE A 179 2.36 6.79 12.48
N SER A 180 2.62 5.67 11.83
CA SER A 180 3.95 5.19 11.45
C SER A 180 4.03 4.89 9.96
N PHE A 181 5.23 4.75 9.42
CA PHE A 181 5.47 4.55 7.99
C PHE A 181 6.60 3.57 7.75
N GLU A 182 6.42 2.71 6.74
CA GLU A 182 7.50 1.90 6.21
C GLU A 182 7.45 1.77 4.68
N THR A 183 8.60 1.49 4.09
CA THR A 183 8.69 1.10 2.68
C THR A 183 8.73 -0.41 2.56
N PHE A 184 7.94 -0.95 1.65
CA PHE A 184 7.99 -2.37 1.29
C PHE A 184 8.68 -2.53 -0.07
N THR A 185 9.87 -3.13 -0.04
CA THR A 185 10.56 -3.60 -1.24
C THR A 185 10.84 -5.10 -1.09
N CYS A 186 10.54 -5.90 -2.09
CA CYS A 186 10.69 -7.37 -1.99
C CYS A 186 12.11 -7.85 -1.63
N LEU A 187 13.13 -7.03 -1.80
CA LEU A 187 14.49 -7.37 -1.41
C LEU A 187 14.67 -7.53 0.10
N LEU A 188 13.92 -6.79 0.90
CA LEU A 188 14.02 -6.84 2.36
C LEU A 188 13.45 -8.15 2.92
N TYR A 189 12.45 -8.73 2.25
CA TYR A 189 11.69 -9.88 2.74
C TYR A 189 12.06 -11.21 2.05
N THR A 190 12.84 -11.18 0.98
CA THR A 190 13.38 -12.39 0.32
C THR A 190 14.78 -12.78 0.81
N SER A 191 15.42 -11.95 1.62
CA SER A 191 16.67 -12.34 2.31
C SER A 191 16.33 -13.24 3.50
N PRO A 192 16.96 -14.42 3.63
CA PRO A 192 16.74 -15.28 4.81
C PRO A 192 17.06 -14.49 6.06
N SER A 193 16.13 -14.53 7.02
CA SER A 193 16.33 -13.91 8.33
C SER A 193 17.65 -14.37 8.94
N PRO A 194 18.40 -13.51 9.65
CA PRO A 194 19.60 -13.93 10.38
C PRO A 194 19.35 -15.08 11.37
N ARG A 195 18.09 -15.39 11.72
CA ARG A 195 17.68 -16.50 12.58
C ARG A 195 17.69 -17.87 11.90
N ASP A 196 17.72 -17.93 10.57
CA ASP A 196 17.72 -19.19 9.81
C ASP A 196 19.13 -19.69 9.47
N ARG A 197 20.17 -19.12 10.09
CA ARG A 197 21.58 -19.53 9.96
C ARG A 197 22.10 -20.19 11.24
N THR A 198 21.41 -21.22 11.69
CA THR A 198 21.97 -22.14 12.71
C THR A 198 22.02 -23.54 12.16
#